data_451ac1e9b4ec06cd75a17efc2697dfca
#
_entry.id   451ac1e9b4ec06cd75a17efc2697dfca
#
_cell.length_a   1.000
_cell.length_b   1.000
_cell.length_c   1.000
_cell.angle_alpha   90.00
_cell.angle_beta   90.00
_cell.angle_gamma   90.00
#
_symmetry.space_group_name_H-M   'P 1'
#
loop_
_entity.id
_entity.type
_entity.pdbx_description
1 polymer ?
#
loop_
_entity_poly.entity_id
_entity_poly.type
_entity_poly.pdbx_seq_one_letter_code
_entity_poly.pdbx_strand_id
1 'polypeptide(L)'
;MEHDKYITAGIQNEIPLPLIHLMWSMIEAIPPEIERDYLQVFEITGEVDASTGKVVKQAIRHFQEVPPYESHATCQSVGIRHRKVYVIDDGPYSVMC
;
A
#
# COMPACT_ATOMS: atom_id res chain seq x y z
N MET A 1 -1.04 -19.92 -2.57
CA MET A 1 -1.18 -20.28 -1.18
C MET A 1 -1.56 -19.08 -0.33
N GLU A 2 -2.50 -19.29 0.53
CA GLU A 2 -2.94 -18.23 1.41
C GLU A 2 -2.25 -18.30 2.74
N HIS A 3 -1.95 -17.15 3.31
CA HIS A 3 -1.54 -17.08 4.69
C HIS A 3 -2.24 -15.89 5.34
N ASP A 4 -2.22 -15.87 6.64
CA ASP A 4 -2.96 -14.86 7.40
C ASP A 4 -2.41 -13.47 7.15
N LYS A 5 -3.31 -12.51 7.09
CA LYS A 5 -2.97 -11.11 6.90
C LYS A 5 -3.39 -10.33 8.13
N TYR A 6 -2.46 -9.55 8.65
CA TYR A 6 -2.70 -8.74 9.83
C TYR A 6 -2.41 -7.28 9.53
N ILE A 7 -3.08 -6.40 10.24
CA ILE A 7 -2.77 -4.96 10.19
C ILE A 7 -2.55 -4.48 11.61
N THR A 8 -1.64 -3.53 11.77
CA THR A 8 -1.41 -2.93 13.09
C THR A 8 -2.55 -1.97 13.42
N ALA A 9 -2.68 -1.66 14.72
CA ALA A 9 -3.70 -0.71 15.17
C ALA A 9 -3.53 0.66 14.52
N GLY A 10 -2.28 1.10 14.30
CA GLY A 10 -2.03 2.37 13.63
C GLY A 10 -2.59 2.39 12.21
N ILE A 11 -2.38 1.31 11.47
CA ILE A 11 -2.93 1.21 10.12
C ILE A 11 -4.45 1.18 10.18
N GLN A 12 -5.02 0.37 11.07
CA GLN A 12 -6.47 0.26 11.18
C GLN A 12 -7.12 1.61 11.50
N ASN A 13 -6.47 2.42 12.33
CA ASN A 13 -7.01 3.70 12.76
C ASN A 13 -6.81 4.81 11.73
N GLU A 14 -5.78 4.73 10.90
CA GLU A 14 -5.38 5.84 10.04
C GLU A 14 -5.67 5.63 8.56
N ILE A 15 -5.80 4.38 8.13
CA ILE A 15 -5.97 4.07 6.70
C ILE A 15 -7.35 3.46 6.50
N PRO A 16 -8.19 4.05 5.64
CA PRO A 16 -9.51 3.46 5.35
C PRO A 16 -9.39 2.08 4.73
N LEU A 17 -10.37 1.23 5.03
CA LEU A 17 -10.36 -0.15 4.59
C LEU A 17 -10.22 -0.31 3.07
N PRO A 18 -10.88 0.51 2.22
CA PRO A 18 -10.67 0.37 0.78
C PRO A 18 -9.21 0.51 0.35
N LEU A 19 -8.44 1.39 0.99
CA LEU A 19 -7.02 1.53 0.68
C LEU A 19 -6.23 0.32 1.15
N ILE A 20 -6.56 -0.22 2.32
CA ILE A 20 -5.92 -1.42 2.83
C ILE A 20 -6.13 -2.57 1.84
N HIS A 21 -7.36 -2.76 1.38
CA HIS A 21 -7.66 -3.79 0.38
C HIS A 21 -6.91 -3.56 -0.93
N LEU A 22 -6.84 -2.30 -1.37
CA LEU A 22 -6.12 -1.98 -2.59
C LEU A 22 -4.65 -2.36 -2.47
N MET A 23 -4.02 -2.06 -1.34
CA MET A 23 -2.61 -2.38 -1.14
C MET A 23 -2.38 -3.89 -1.12
N TRP A 24 -3.23 -4.67 -0.46
CA TRP A 24 -3.13 -6.13 -0.51
C TRP A 24 -3.25 -6.62 -1.95
N SER A 25 -4.19 -6.06 -2.72
CA SER A 25 -4.39 -6.50 -4.11
C SER A 25 -3.19 -6.14 -4.99
N MET A 26 -2.49 -5.05 -4.70
CA MET A 26 -1.30 -4.69 -5.46
C MET A 26 -0.18 -5.71 -5.26
N ILE A 27 -0.05 -6.25 -4.06
CA ILE A 27 0.92 -7.33 -3.81
C ILE A 27 0.53 -8.57 -4.62
N GLU A 28 -0.74 -8.92 -4.62
CA GLU A 28 -1.20 -10.10 -5.33
C GLU A 28 -1.11 -9.94 -6.84
N ALA A 29 -1.06 -8.71 -7.32
CA ALA A 29 -0.91 -8.41 -8.73
C ALA A 29 0.54 -8.50 -9.23
N ILE A 30 1.51 -8.70 -8.34
CA ILE A 30 2.90 -8.92 -8.78
C ILE A 30 2.93 -10.15 -9.67
N PRO A 31 3.49 -10.04 -10.89
CA PRO A 31 3.52 -11.18 -11.81
C PRO A 31 4.20 -12.40 -11.18
N PRO A 32 3.70 -13.62 -11.44
CA PRO A 32 4.25 -14.81 -10.80
C PRO A 32 5.70 -15.10 -11.16
N GLU A 33 6.19 -14.56 -12.28
CA GLU A 33 7.59 -14.73 -12.66
C GLU A 33 8.54 -13.83 -11.84
N ILE A 34 7.99 -12.88 -11.08
CA ILE A 34 8.78 -12.02 -10.21
C ILE A 34 8.64 -12.54 -8.79
N GLU A 35 9.76 -12.89 -8.19
CA GLU A 35 9.77 -13.36 -6.81
C GLU A 35 9.38 -12.21 -5.87
N ARG A 36 8.49 -12.50 -4.92
CA ARG A 36 8.07 -11.47 -3.95
C ARG A 36 9.14 -11.31 -2.88
N ASP A 37 9.53 -10.05 -2.67
CA ASP A 37 10.41 -9.70 -1.57
C ASP A 37 9.64 -9.82 -0.26
N TYR A 38 10.34 -10.10 0.84
CA TYR A 38 9.70 -10.16 2.14
C TYR A 38 9.19 -8.80 2.60
N LEU A 39 9.72 -7.71 2.04
CA LEU A 39 9.32 -6.36 2.39
C LEU A 39 8.69 -5.68 1.18
N GLN A 40 7.44 -5.28 1.32
CA GLN A 40 6.73 -4.51 0.31
C GLN A 40 6.51 -3.11 0.85
N VAL A 41 6.81 -2.10 0.05
CA VAL A 41 6.72 -0.71 0.49
C VAL A 41 5.63 0.00 -0.32
N PHE A 42 4.81 0.76 0.38
CA PHE A 42 3.76 1.57 -0.23
C PHE A 42 3.95 3.01 0.18
N GLU A 43 3.89 3.89 -0.78
CA GLU A 43 3.94 5.32 -0.55
C GLU A 43 2.62 5.92 -1.01
N ILE A 44 1.84 6.40 -0.05
CA ILE A 44 0.55 7.03 -0.34
C ILE A 44 0.78 8.54 -0.36
N THR A 45 0.43 9.18 -1.47
CA THR A 45 0.53 10.63 -1.58
C THR A 45 -0.82 11.20 -1.98
N GLY A 46 -1.03 12.47 -1.65
CA GLY A 46 -2.26 13.17 -1.98
C GLY A 46 -2.00 14.24 -3.02
N GLU A 47 -2.84 14.27 -4.04
CA GLU A 47 -2.85 15.36 -5.01
C GLU A 47 -3.70 16.48 -4.42
N VAL A 48 -3.09 17.67 -4.27
CA VAL A 48 -3.72 18.78 -3.56
C VAL A 48 -4.22 19.80 -4.56
N ASP A 49 -5.47 20.23 -4.37
CA ASP A 49 -6.04 21.34 -5.14
C ASP A 49 -5.45 22.65 -4.60
N ALA A 50 -4.77 23.39 -5.46
CA ALA A 50 -4.09 24.62 -5.07
C ALA A 50 -5.06 25.69 -4.56
N SER A 51 -6.30 25.69 -5.04
CA SER A 51 -7.26 26.71 -4.65
C SER A 51 -7.92 26.44 -3.30
N THR A 52 -8.07 25.17 -2.91
CA THR A 52 -8.74 24.81 -1.67
C THR A 52 -7.81 24.24 -0.62
N GLY A 53 -6.61 23.80 -1.02
CA GLY A 53 -5.68 23.12 -0.14
C GLY A 53 -6.12 21.71 0.26
N LYS A 54 -7.13 21.17 -0.39
CA LYS A 54 -7.65 19.84 -0.06
C LYS A 54 -7.06 18.77 -0.95
N VAL A 55 -6.93 17.57 -0.40
CA VAL A 55 -6.51 16.40 -1.17
C VAL A 55 -7.70 15.95 -2.01
N VAL A 56 -7.53 15.92 -3.33
CA VAL A 56 -8.63 15.58 -4.25
C VAL A 56 -8.47 14.18 -4.84
N LYS A 57 -7.30 13.56 -4.68
CA LYS A 57 -7.04 12.25 -5.25
C LYS A 57 -5.88 11.62 -4.49
N GLN A 58 -5.92 10.30 -4.34
CA GLN A 58 -4.81 9.54 -3.74
C GLN A 58 -4.03 8.83 -4.84
N ALA A 59 -2.71 8.83 -4.68
CA ALA A 59 -1.81 8.05 -5.51
C ALA A 59 -1.04 7.10 -4.60
N ILE A 60 -0.86 5.86 -5.06
CA ILE A 60 -0.13 4.85 -4.30
C ILE A 60 0.98 4.32 -5.17
N ARG A 61 2.20 4.40 -4.67
CA ARG A 61 3.37 3.79 -5.29
C ARG A 61 3.72 2.56 -4.48
N HIS A 62 3.78 1.42 -5.15
CA HIS A 62 4.12 0.14 -4.53
C HIS A 62 5.42 -0.36 -5.11
N PHE A 63 6.36 -0.76 -4.28
CA PHE A 63 7.62 -1.27 -4.80
C PHE A 63 8.25 -2.28 -3.84
N GLN A 64 9.12 -3.10 -4.40
CA GLN A 64 10.03 -3.96 -3.65
C GLN A 64 11.42 -3.80 -4.25
N GLU A 65 12.45 -4.23 -3.51
CA GLU A 65 13.83 -3.99 -3.91
C GLU A 65 14.49 -5.18 -4.59
N VAL A 66 14.22 -6.38 -4.16
CA VAL A 66 14.92 -7.57 -4.65
C VAL A 66 13.93 -8.71 -4.91
N PRO A 67 13.66 -9.05 -6.17
CA PRO A 67 14.06 -8.29 -7.37
C PRO A 67 13.26 -6.98 -7.48
N PRO A 68 13.77 -5.99 -8.21
CA PRO A 68 13.07 -4.72 -8.32
C PRO A 68 11.73 -4.86 -9.02
N TYR A 69 10.72 -4.24 -8.45
CA TYR A 69 9.39 -4.19 -9.03
C TYR A 69 8.69 -2.96 -8.52
N GLU A 70 7.94 -2.31 -9.37
CA GLU A 70 7.22 -1.10 -9.00
C GLU A 70 5.91 -1.03 -9.76
N SER A 71 4.85 -0.60 -9.06
CA SER A 71 3.57 -0.35 -9.69
C SER A 71 2.92 0.87 -9.04
N HIS A 72 1.90 1.40 -9.71
CA HIS A 72 1.21 2.61 -9.28
C HIS A 72 -0.29 2.41 -9.39
N ALA A 73 -1.02 3.03 -8.47
CA ALA A 73 -2.48 3.02 -8.50
C ALA A 73 -2.98 4.38 -8.03
N THR A 74 -4.20 4.71 -8.42
CA THR A 74 -4.87 5.92 -7.94
C THR A 74 -6.26 5.56 -7.48
N CYS A 75 -6.79 6.35 -6.55
CA CYS A 75 -8.14 6.16 -6.05
C CYS A 75 -8.69 7.47 -5.52
N GLN A 76 -9.94 7.43 -5.08
CA GLN A 76 -10.59 8.61 -4.53
C GLN A 76 -9.88 9.08 -3.27
N SER A 77 -9.93 10.39 -3.04
CA SER A 77 -9.30 11.00 -1.89
C SER A 77 -9.90 10.49 -0.58
N VAL A 78 -9.01 10.19 0.37
CA VAL A 78 -9.39 9.97 1.76
C VAL A 78 -8.67 10.95 2.68
N GLY A 79 -8.08 12.01 2.08
CA GLY A 79 -7.47 13.09 2.84
C GLY A 79 -6.03 12.85 3.27
N ILE A 80 -5.40 11.79 2.81
CA ILE A 80 -4.02 11.50 3.20
C ILE A 80 -3.06 12.29 2.33
N ARG A 81 -2.25 13.15 2.95
CA ARG A 81 -1.26 13.93 2.20
C ARG A 81 -0.02 13.12 1.92
N HIS A 82 0.44 12.35 2.89
CA HIS A 82 1.60 11.48 2.73
C HIS A 82 1.63 10.45 3.84
N ARG A 83 1.82 9.18 3.47
CA ARG A 83 1.95 8.10 4.44
C ARG A 83 2.73 6.96 3.80
N LYS A 84 3.70 6.42 4.51
CA LYS A 84 4.37 5.19 4.12
C LYS A 84 3.76 4.01 4.85
N VAL A 85 3.59 2.92 4.13
CA VAL A 85 3.05 1.68 4.68
C VAL A 85 3.97 0.55 4.26
N TYR A 86 4.25 -0.34 5.19
CA TYR A 86 5.11 -1.49 4.93
C TYR A 86 4.32 -2.77 5.13
N VAL A 87 4.56 -3.76 4.27
CA VAL A 87 4.02 -5.10 4.47
C VAL A 87 5.20 -6.05 4.58
N ILE A 88 5.27 -6.75 5.71
CA ILE A 88 6.36 -7.65 6.01
C ILE A 88 5.83 -9.07 5.97
N ASP A 89 6.44 -9.91 5.12
CA ASP A 89 6.12 -11.32 5.05
C ASP A 89 6.97 -12.06 6.07
N ASP A 90 6.32 -12.62 7.07
CA ASP A 90 7.00 -13.30 8.18
C ASP A 90 6.78 -14.82 8.10
N GLY A 91 6.67 -15.36 6.88
CA GLY A 91 6.48 -16.78 6.65
C GLY A 91 5.01 -17.16 6.69
N PRO A 92 4.50 -17.61 7.84
CA PRO A 92 3.09 -18.05 7.90
C PRO A 92 2.08 -16.92 7.84
N TYR A 93 2.51 -15.67 8.01
CA TYR A 93 1.61 -14.53 7.95
C TYR A 93 2.32 -13.30 7.42
N SER A 94 1.53 -12.29 7.05
CA SER A 94 2.02 -10.98 6.62
C SER A 94 1.42 -9.91 7.51
N VAL A 95 2.20 -8.86 7.79
CA VAL A 95 1.77 -7.76 8.64
C VAL A 95 1.91 -6.45 7.88
N MET A 96 0.82 -5.69 7.80
CA MET A 96 0.83 -4.33 7.26
C MET A 96 0.99 -3.35 8.42
N CYS A 97 2.00 -2.51 8.33
CA CYS A 97 2.30 -1.56 9.40
C CYS A 97 2.80 -0.21 8.90
#